data_845cae5844d570c72792902f53f536c1
#
_entry.id   845cae5844d570c72792902f53f536c1
#
_cell.length_a   1.000
_cell.length_b   1.000
_cell.length_c   1.000
_cell.angle_alpha   90.00
_cell.angle_beta   90.00
_cell.angle_gamma   90.00
#
_symmetry.space_group_name_H-M   'P 1'
#
loop_
_entity.id
_entity.type
_entity.pdbx_description
1 polymer ?
#
loop_
_entity_poly.entity_id
_entity_poly.type
_entity_poly.pdbx_seq_one_letter_code
_entity_poly.pdbx_strand_id
1 'polypeptide(L)'
;MKELMLGNKAVARGLYEAGCKVISSYPGTPSTEITEEAAVYNEIYCEWAPNEKVALEVAHGATLGGVRAACAMKHVGLNVAADPLFTISYQGLNAGLVVCVADDPGMHSSQNEQDSRHYAIAAKLPMLEPSDSEESRVFAKKAFEMSEKFNTPVLLKMVTRVAHSQSIVDTEERVEPDRVPYVKDPAKVMMTLNSRNAH
;
A
#
# COMPACT_ATOMS: atom_id res chain seq x y z
N MET A 1 -15.07 -0.83 18.15
CA MET A 1 -14.52 -0.64 19.52
C MET A 1 -13.54 0.52 19.47
N LYS A 2 -13.45 1.36 20.55
CA LYS A 2 -12.51 2.49 20.55
C LYS A 2 -11.19 2.09 21.20
N GLU A 3 -10.08 2.30 20.50
CA GLU A 3 -8.72 2.00 20.97
C GLU A 3 -7.80 3.18 20.68
N LEU A 4 -6.80 3.38 21.56
CA LEU A 4 -5.73 4.36 21.31
C LEU A 4 -4.65 3.69 20.47
N MET A 5 -4.39 4.19 19.26
CA MET A 5 -3.43 3.60 18.33
C MET A 5 -2.46 4.62 17.76
N LEU A 6 -1.23 4.17 17.50
CA LEU A 6 -0.30 4.86 16.60
C LEU A 6 -0.81 4.86 15.17
N GLY A 7 -0.43 5.85 14.35
CA GLY A 7 -0.84 5.93 12.95
C GLY A 7 -0.45 4.68 12.16
N ASN A 8 0.79 4.16 12.31
CA ASN A 8 1.22 2.92 11.64
C ASN A 8 0.39 1.70 12.06
N LYS A 9 0.07 1.57 13.36
CA LYS A 9 -0.82 0.52 13.86
C LYS A 9 -2.23 0.65 13.28
N ALA A 10 -2.72 1.87 13.16
CA ALA A 10 -4.03 2.14 12.58
C ALA A 10 -4.09 1.81 11.08
N VAL A 11 -3.00 2.06 10.31
CA VAL A 11 -2.88 1.57 8.93
C VAL A 11 -2.97 0.04 8.89
N ALA A 12 -2.15 -0.66 9.71
CA ALA A 12 -2.18 -2.13 9.79
C ALA A 12 -3.58 -2.65 10.14
N ARG A 13 -4.27 -1.99 11.09
CA ARG A 13 -5.65 -2.31 11.46
C ARG A 13 -6.61 -2.11 10.29
N GLY A 14 -6.51 -1.03 9.54
CA GLY A 14 -7.34 -0.78 8.37
C GLY A 14 -7.10 -1.79 7.24
N LEU A 15 -5.84 -2.17 6.99
CA LEU A 15 -5.51 -3.24 6.05
C LEU A 15 -6.11 -4.59 6.48
N TYR A 16 -6.03 -4.91 7.78
CA TYR A 16 -6.65 -6.11 8.35
C TYR A 16 -8.17 -6.09 8.15
N GLU A 17 -8.86 -5.04 8.59
CA GLU A 17 -10.31 -4.88 8.46
C GLU A 17 -10.78 -5.00 7.01
N ALA A 18 -9.98 -4.49 6.06
CA ALA A 18 -10.28 -4.58 4.64
C ALA A 18 -10.02 -5.96 4.02
N GLY A 19 -9.60 -6.96 4.79
CA GLY A 19 -9.37 -8.31 4.26
C GLY A 19 -8.06 -8.46 3.46
N CYS A 20 -7.04 -7.65 3.74
CA CYS A 20 -5.70 -7.83 3.18
C CYS A 20 -5.17 -9.24 3.51
N LYS A 21 -4.57 -9.92 2.53
CA LYS A 21 -4.02 -11.29 2.70
C LYS A 21 -2.51 -11.35 2.65
N VAL A 22 -1.86 -10.41 1.97
CA VAL A 22 -0.40 -10.41 1.79
C VAL A 22 0.14 -9.02 2.01
N ILE A 23 1.16 -8.89 2.83
CA ILE A 23 1.96 -7.69 2.98
C ILE A 23 3.43 -8.07 2.81
N SER A 24 4.07 -7.53 1.78
CA SER A 24 5.51 -7.67 1.56
C SER A 24 6.16 -6.31 1.62
N SER A 25 7.20 -6.13 2.43
CA SER A 25 7.77 -4.82 2.75
C SER A 25 9.30 -4.89 2.85
N TYR A 26 9.93 -3.73 2.85
CA TYR A 26 11.31 -3.58 3.26
C TYR A 26 11.39 -2.60 4.44
N PRO A 27 12.13 -2.95 5.53
CA PRO A 27 12.14 -2.15 6.74
C PRO A 27 12.78 -0.77 6.52
N GLY A 28 12.17 0.26 7.07
CA GLY A 28 12.67 1.63 7.01
C GLY A 28 11.77 2.59 7.78
N THR A 29 12.29 3.22 8.85
CA THR A 29 11.57 4.24 9.62
C THR A 29 11.24 5.45 8.73
N PRO A 30 9.95 5.93 8.68
CA PRO A 30 8.89 5.66 9.64
C PRO A 30 7.81 4.65 9.20
N SER A 31 8.10 3.67 8.32
CA SER A 31 7.10 2.73 7.77
C SER A 31 7.17 1.31 8.37
N THR A 32 8.23 0.95 9.06
CA THR A 32 8.52 -0.43 9.52
C THR A 32 7.36 -1.01 10.32
N GLU A 33 6.82 -0.26 11.25
CA GLU A 33 5.78 -0.71 12.20
C GLU A 33 4.46 -1.07 11.51
N ILE A 34 4.21 -0.60 10.28
CA ILE A 34 2.99 -1.01 9.52
C ILE A 34 2.99 -2.53 9.35
N THR A 35 4.11 -3.10 8.91
CA THR A 35 4.22 -4.55 8.67
C THR A 35 4.34 -5.33 9.97
N GLU A 36 5.06 -4.81 10.97
CA GLU A 36 5.20 -5.44 12.29
C GLU A 36 3.83 -5.56 12.99
N GLU A 37 3.04 -4.49 12.99
CA GLU A 37 1.69 -4.47 13.57
C GLU A 37 0.70 -5.33 12.76
N ALA A 38 0.88 -5.43 11.44
CA ALA A 38 0.07 -6.32 10.61
C ALA A 38 0.39 -7.80 10.85
N ALA A 39 1.63 -8.12 11.18
CA ALA A 39 2.08 -9.50 11.41
C ALA A 39 1.47 -10.16 12.66
N VAL A 40 0.80 -9.38 13.54
CA VAL A 40 0.07 -9.96 14.67
C VAL A 40 -1.23 -10.65 14.26
N TYR A 41 -1.73 -10.37 13.04
CA TYR A 41 -2.95 -10.97 12.49
C TYR A 41 -2.63 -12.23 11.68
N ASN A 42 -3.07 -13.39 12.16
CA ASN A 42 -2.81 -14.68 11.50
C ASN A 42 -3.40 -14.79 10.08
N GLU A 43 -4.37 -13.94 9.75
CA GLU A 43 -5.05 -13.91 8.46
C GLU A 43 -4.24 -13.20 7.37
N ILE A 44 -3.13 -12.53 7.74
CA ILE A 44 -2.26 -11.80 6.82
C ILE A 44 -0.89 -12.48 6.77
N TYR A 45 -0.47 -12.90 5.59
CA TYR A 45 0.91 -13.29 5.36
C TYR A 45 1.79 -12.05 5.26
N CYS A 46 2.71 -11.88 6.20
CA CYS A 46 3.67 -10.77 6.23
C CYS A 46 5.09 -11.26 6.01
N GLU A 47 5.85 -10.57 5.16
CA GLU A 47 7.26 -10.88 4.93
C GLU A 47 8.13 -9.63 4.77
N TRP A 48 9.41 -9.78 5.05
CA TRP A 48 10.44 -8.83 4.67
C TRP A 48 11.12 -9.28 3.38
N ALA A 49 10.99 -8.48 2.33
CA ALA A 49 11.66 -8.69 1.06
C ALA A 49 13.12 -8.20 1.10
N PRO A 50 13.98 -8.62 0.18
CA PRO A 50 15.38 -8.16 0.14
C PRO A 50 15.55 -6.68 -0.25
N ASN A 51 14.55 -6.08 -0.88
CA ASN A 51 14.45 -4.65 -1.18
C ASN A 51 13.01 -4.27 -1.56
N GLU A 52 12.75 -2.98 -1.71
CA GLU A 52 11.41 -2.43 -1.95
C GLU A 52 10.85 -2.78 -3.35
N LYS A 53 11.73 -2.94 -4.35
CA LYS A 53 11.31 -3.40 -5.68
C LYS A 53 10.69 -4.79 -5.58
N VAL A 54 11.39 -5.73 -4.95
CA VAL A 54 10.89 -7.09 -4.74
C VAL A 54 9.64 -7.10 -3.87
N ALA A 55 9.59 -6.28 -2.82
CA ALA A 55 8.41 -6.14 -1.97
C ALA A 55 7.16 -5.77 -2.77
N LEU A 56 7.26 -4.77 -3.64
CA LEU A 56 6.15 -4.35 -4.47
C LEU A 56 5.78 -5.40 -5.53
N GLU A 57 6.76 -6.08 -6.12
CA GLU A 57 6.52 -7.15 -7.10
C GLU A 57 5.81 -8.36 -6.47
N VAL A 58 6.16 -8.74 -5.23
CA VAL A 58 5.47 -9.81 -4.48
C VAL A 58 4.02 -9.40 -4.17
N ALA A 59 3.81 -8.18 -3.65
CA ALA A 59 2.47 -7.67 -3.38
C ALA A 59 1.62 -7.62 -4.67
N HIS A 60 2.18 -7.16 -5.79
CA HIS A 60 1.49 -7.18 -7.09
C HIS A 60 1.18 -8.62 -7.54
N GLY A 61 2.13 -9.54 -7.41
CA GLY A 61 1.90 -10.96 -7.72
C GLY A 61 0.74 -11.56 -6.93
N ALA A 62 0.59 -11.19 -5.66
CA ALA A 62 -0.54 -11.59 -4.83
C ALA A 62 -1.87 -11.03 -5.37
N THR A 63 -1.89 -9.78 -5.84
CA THR A 63 -3.10 -9.21 -6.46
C THR A 63 -3.47 -9.91 -7.76
N LEU A 64 -2.49 -10.30 -8.57
CA LEU A 64 -2.74 -11.13 -9.76
C LEU A 64 -3.29 -12.50 -9.36
N GLY A 65 -2.87 -13.04 -8.22
CA GLY A 65 -3.43 -14.23 -7.58
C GLY A 65 -4.85 -14.05 -7.05
N GLY A 66 -5.40 -12.84 -7.11
CA GLY A 66 -6.80 -12.52 -6.79
C GLY A 66 -7.07 -12.20 -5.32
N VAL A 67 -6.06 -11.77 -4.56
CA VAL A 67 -6.22 -11.36 -3.16
C VAL A 67 -5.72 -9.93 -2.94
N ARG A 68 -6.35 -9.21 -2.02
CA ARG A 68 -5.89 -7.88 -1.60
C ARG A 68 -4.50 -7.97 -0.99
N ALA A 69 -3.60 -7.10 -1.44
CA ALA A 69 -2.23 -7.03 -0.95
C ALA A 69 -1.77 -5.60 -0.69
N ALA A 70 -0.77 -5.46 0.16
CA ALA A 70 -0.13 -4.19 0.42
C ALA A 70 1.39 -4.34 0.46
N CYS A 71 2.11 -3.24 0.29
CA CYS A 71 3.52 -3.15 0.64
C CYS A 71 3.77 -1.85 1.41
N ALA A 72 4.78 -1.84 2.27
CA ALA A 72 5.16 -0.66 3.02
C ALA A 72 6.65 -0.34 2.84
N MET A 73 6.95 0.94 2.69
CA MET A 73 8.30 1.44 2.51
C MET A 73 8.39 2.92 2.87
N LYS A 74 9.59 3.39 3.16
CA LYS A 74 9.84 4.82 3.29
C LYS A 74 10.04 5.49 1.91
N HIS A 75 10.09 6.83 1.88
CA HIS A 75 10.21 7.58 0.62
C HIS A 75 11.43 7.19 -0.21
N VAL A 76 12.60 6.95 0.38
CA VAL A 76 13.79 6.51 -0.36
C VAL A 76 13.62 5.11 -0.95
N GLY A 77 12.82 4.26 -0.30
CA GLY A 77 12.46 2.94 -0.82
C GLY A 77 11.53 3.04 -2.04
N LEU A 78 10.69 4.07 -2.10
CA LEU A 78 9.85 4.33 -3.27
C LEU A 78 10.71 4.62 -4.53
N ASN A 79 11.90 5.21 -4.36
CA ASN A 79 12.86 5.35 -5.48
C ASN A 79 13.30 3.98 -6.01
N VAL A 80 13.52 3.01 -5.13
CA VAL A 80 13.90 1.63 -5.51
C VAL A 80 12.73 0.90 -6.16
N ALA A 81 11.51 1.12 -5.67
CA ALA A 81 10.29 0.52 -6.20
C ALA A 81 9.69 1.27 -7.40
N ALA A 82 10.33 2.34 -7.88
CA ALA A 82 9.78 3.18 -8.95
C ALA A 82 9.50 2.38 -10.24
N ASP A 83 10.41 1.51 -10.67
CA ASP A 83 10.23 0.70 -11.89
C ASP A 83 8.96 -0.15 -11.86
N PRO A 84 8.73 -1.04 -10.88
CA PRO A 84 7.47 -1.76 -10.80
C PRO A 84 6.26 -0.85 -10.56
N LEU A 85 6.38 0.24 -9.78
CA LEU A 85 5.28 1.16 -9.54
C LEU A 85 4.73 1.75 -10.84
N PHE A 86 5.62 2.29 -11.68
CA PHE A 86 5.24 2.84 -12.98
C PHE A 86 4.69 1.77 -13.92
N THR A 87 5.27 0.57 -13.89
CA THR A 87 4.82 -0.54 -14.73
C THR A 87 3.43 -1.02 -14.33
N ILE A 88 3.17 -1.21 -13.03
CA ILE A 88 1.89 -1.69 -12.51
C ILE A 88 0.76 -0.68 -12.79
N SER A 89 1.06 0.64 -12.77
CA SER A 89 0.07 1.67 -13.10
C SER A 89 -0.54 1.53 -14.50
N TYR A 90 0.18 0.88 -15.42
CA TYR A 90 -0.29 0.58 -16.77
C TYR A 90 -0.86 -0.84 -16.92
N GLN A 91 -0.32 -1.80 -16.18
CA GLN A 91 -0.75 -3.20 -16.28
C GLN A 91 -2.12 -3.46 -15.66
N GLY A 92 -2.45 -2.69 -14.61
CA GLY A 92 -3.62 -2.93 -13.80
C GLY A 92 -3.45 -4.12 -12.85
N LEU A 93 -4.54 -4.47 -12.19
CA LEU A 93 -4.60 -5.41 -11.08
C LEU A 93 -5.73 -6.42 -11.29
N ASN A 94 -5.72 -7.52 -10.51
CA ASN A 94 -6.85 -8.43 -10.44
C ASN A 94 -7.59 -8.30 -9.08
N ALA A 95 -6.88 -7.84 -8.04
CA ALA A 95 -7.43 -7.46 -6.74
C ALA A 95 -6.72 -6.20 -6.23
N GLY A 96 -7.22 -5.57 -5.18
CA GLY A 96 -6.71 -4.28 -4.69
C GLY A 96 -5.24 -4.32 -4.24
N LEU A 97 -4.49 -3.26 -4.56
CA LEU A 97 -3.10 -3.03 -4.14
C LEU A 97 -2.96 -1.67 -3.46
N VAL A 98 -2.47 -1.69 -2.22
CA VAL A 98 -2.13 -0.48 -1.46
C VAL A 98 -0.62 -0.39 -1.27
N VAL A 99 -0.04 0.73 -1.65
CA VAL A 99 1.38 1.03 -1.44
C VAL A 99 1.48 2.09 -0.35
N CYS A 100 1.81 1.65 0.86
CA CYS A 100 2.05 2.54 2.00
C CYS A 100 3.45 3.13 1.88
N VAL A 101 3.53 4.45 1.69
CA VAL A 101 4.80 5.16 1.62
C VAL A 101 4.87 6.18 2.76
N ALA A 102 5.95 6.14 3.54
CA ALA A 102 6.14 7.04 4.67
C ALA A 102 7.26 8.04 4.40
N ASP A 103 6.88 9.30 4.29
CA ASP A 103 7.79 10.43 4.16
C ASP A 103 8.33 10.84 5.53
N ASP A 104 9.56 11.33 5.54
CA ASP A 104 10.25 11.79 6.75
C ASP A 104 10.65 13.27 6.64
N PRO A 105 9.68 14.19 6.71
CA PRO A 105 9.94 15.62 6.69
C PRO A 105 10.87 16.02 7.84
N GLY A 106 11.92 16.77 7.53
CA GLY A 106 12.95 17.15 8.49
C GLY A 106 14.02 16.07 8.70
N MET A 107 13.99 14.98 7.96
CA MET A 107 15.05 13.93 7.95
C MET A 107 15.40 13.37 9.33
N HIS A 108 14.40 13.06 10.15
CA HIS A 108 14.63 12.54 11.53
C HIS A 108 15.37 11.20 11.52
N SER A 109 15.11 10.36 10.49
CA SER A 109 15.72 9.02 10.35
C SER A 109 16.07 8.72 8.88
N SER A 110 16.38 9.73 8.07
CA SER A 110 16.59 9.59 6.63
C SER A 110 17.80 10.37 6.13
N GLN A 111 18.36 9.94 4.99
CA GLN A 111 19.51 10.58 4.34
C GLN A 111 19.13 11.84 3.56
N ASN A 112 17.87 12.00 3.20
CA ASN A 112 17.35 13.14 2.47
C ASN A 112 15.86 13.32 2.77
N GLU A 113 15.30 14.42 2.31
CA GLU A 113 13.87 14.72 2.36
C GLU A 113 13.28 14.64 0.94
N GLN A 114 12.15 13.96 0.80
CA GLN A 114 11.43 13.84 -0.46
C GLN A 114 9.92 13.98 -0.21
N ASP A 115 9.19 14.42 -1.22
CA ASP A 115 7.73 14.44 -1.23
C ASP A 115 7.20 13.39 -2.21
N SER A 116 6.65 12.31 -1.67
CA SER A 116 6.11 11.20 -2.45
C SER A 116 4.90 11.56 -3.32
N ARG A 117 4.28 12.73 -3.12
CA ARG A 117 3.20 13.23 -4.00
C ARG A 117 3.67 13.37 -5.45
N HIS A 118 4.95 13.68 -5.67
CA HIS A 118 5.51 13.76 -7.02
C HIS A 118 5.50 12.40 -7.73
N TYR A 119 5.66 11.29 -7.00
CA TYR A 119 5.51 9.93 -7.57
C TYR A 119 4.07 9.65 -7.99
N ALA A 120 3.09 10.03 -7.16
CA ALA A 120 1.68 9.87 -7.50
C ALA A 120 1.33 10.59 -8.81
N ILE A 121 1.77 11.85 -8.94
CA ILE A 121 1.55 12.67 -10.14
C ILE A 121 2.23 12.04 -11.36
N ALA A 122 3.52 11.66 -11.24
CA ALA A 122 4.30 11.12 -12.34
C ALA A 122 3.78 9.75 -12.81
N ALA A 123 3.41 8.86 -11.88
CA ALA A 123 2.85 7.54 -12.17
C ALA A 123 1.34 7.57 -12.45
N LYS A 124 0.68 8.74 -12.34
CA LYS A 124 -0.78 8.93 -12.51
C LYS A 124 -1.61 8.05 -11.56
N LEU A 125 -1.15 7.91 -10.33
CA LEU A 125 -1.80 7.10 -9.30
C LEU A 125 -2.59 7.97 -8.32
N PRO A 126 -3.74 7.50 -7.85
CA PRO A 126 -4.42 8.13 -6.73
C PRO A 126 -3.59 8.01 -5.45
N MET A 127 -3.64 9.02 -4.61
CA MET A 127 -2.96 9.06 -3.32
C MET A 127 -3.92 9.54 -2.23
N LEU A 128 -3.88 8.88 -1.09
CA LEU A 128 -4.54 9.28 0.15
C LEU A 128 -3.49 9.66 1.18
N GLU A 129 -3.73 10.73 1.92
CA GLU A 129 -2.82 11.24 2.94
C GLU A 129 -3.62 11.52 4.23
N PRO A 130 -3.58 10.60 5.21
CA PRO A 130 -4.30 10.78 6.47
C PRO A 130 -3.65 11.83 7.37
N SER A 131 -4.44 12.51 8.18
CA SER A 131 -4.01 13.51 9.14
C SER A 131 -3.89 12.99 10.57
N ASP A 132 -4.48 11.83 10.88
CA ASP A 132 -4.44 11.18 12.19
C ASP A 132 -4.58 9.65 12.08
N SER A 133 -4.63 8.95 13.25
CA SER A 133 -4.73 7.50 13.27
C SER A 133 -6.09 6.99 12.77
N GLU A 134 -7.20 7.69 13.03
CA GLU A 134 -8.50 7.25 12.54
C GLU A 134 -8.59 7.37 11.01
N GLU A 135 -8.14 8.47 10.45
CA GLU A 135 -8.04 8.59 9.00
C GLU A 135 -7.08 7.56 8.40
N SER A 136 -5.97 7.24 9.10
CA SER A 136 -5.02 6.21 8.66
C SER A 136 -5.71 4.85 8.48
N ARG A 137 -6.56 4.44 9.43
CA ARG A 137 -7.37 3.22 9.34
C ARG A 137 -8.40 3.29 8.22
N VAL A 138 -9.18 4.37 8.19
CA VAL A 138 -10.26 4.54 7.20
C VAL A 138 -9.70 4.62 5.78
N PHE A 139 -8.60 5.35 5.60
CA PHE A 139 -7.98 5.52 4.27
C PHE A 139 -7.30 4.24 3.79
N ALA A 140 -6.75 3.41 4.68
CA ALA A 140 -6.23 2.09 4.30
C ALA A 140 -7.33 1.20 3.71
N LYS A 141 -8.53 1.22 4.28
CA LYS A 141 -9.71 0.53 3.73
C LYS A 141 -10.15 1.15 2.41
N LYS A 142 -10.26 2.47 2.37
CA LYS A 142 -10.67 3.23 1.18
C LYS A 142 -9.72 3.05 0.01
N ALA A 143 -8.43 2.91 0.28
CA ALA A 143 -7.42 2.66 -0.73
C ALA A 143 -7.68 1.36 -1.50
N PHE A 144 -8.10 0.27 -0.85
CA PHE A 144 -8.49 -0.96 -1.53
C PHE A 144 -9.73 -0.78 -2.42
N GLU A 145 -10.76 -0.11 -1.91
CA GLU A 145 -11.97 0.19 -2.70
C GLU A 145 -11.63 0.99 -3.97
N MET A 146 -10.79 2.01 -3.82
CA MET A 146 -10.34 2.84 -4.95
C MET A 146 -9.48 2.02 -5.91
N SER A 147 -8.55 1.22 -5.39
CA SER A 147 -7.67 0.38 -6.19
C SER A 147 -8.47 -0.58 -7.08
N GLU A 148 -9.45 -1.25 -6.51
CA GLU A 148 -10.32 -2.18 -7.25
C GLU A 148 -11.23 -1.46 -8.25
N LYS A 149 -11.81 -0.32 -7.84
CA LYS A 149 -12.70 0.47 -8.69
C LYS A 149 -11.99 1.01 -9.93
N PHE A 150 -10.76 1.48 -9.78
CA PHE A 150 -9.99 2.12 -10.84
C PHE A 150 -8.96 1.20 -11.49
N ASN A 151 -8.84 -0.05 -11.02
CA ASN A 151 -7.89 -1.05 -11.51
C ASN A 151 -6.43 -0.55 -11.50
N THR A 152 -6.02 0.10 -10.42
CA THR A 152 -4.70 0.72 -10.29
C THR A 152 -4.23 0.70 -8.83
N PRO A 153 -2.91 0.67 -8.55
CA PRO A 153 -2.42 0.85 -7.20
C PRO A 153 -2.88 2.18 -6.60
N VAL A 154 -3.06 2.20 -5.28
CA VAL A 154 -3.30 3.44 -4.53
C VAL A 154 -2.14 3.67 -3.57
N LEU A 155 -1.56 4.85 -3.60
CA LEU A 155 -0.56 5.27 -2.63
C LEU A 155 -1.26 5.73 -1.34
N LEU A 156 -0.87 5.17 -0.20
CA LEU A 156 -1.24 5.67 1.12
C LEU A 156 -0.01 6.35 1.73
N LYS A 157 -0.01 7.69 1.69
CA LYS A 157 1.13 8.50 2.12
C LYS A 157 1.01 8.79 3.61
N MET A 158 1.98 8.32 4.37
CA MET A 158 2.17 8.66 5.76
C MET A 158 3.27 9.72 5.90
N VAL A 159 3.29 10.41 7.02
CA VAL A 159 4.42 11.25 7.45
C VAL A 159 4.82 10.87 8.86
N THR A 160 6.08 11.04 9.23
CA THR A 160 6.64 10.64 10.53
C THR A 160 5.75 11.03 11.70
N ARG A 161 5.20 12.25 11.71
CA ARG A 161 4.35 12.74 12.82
C ARG A 161 3.05 11.96 12.94
N VAL A 162 2.38 11.67 11.83
CA VAL A 162 1.13 10.88 11.83
C VAL A 162 1.44 9.41 12.14
N ALA A 163 2.50 8.86 11.55
CA ALA A 163 2.93 7.48 11.77
C ALA A 163 3.14 7.15 13.26
N HIS A 164 3.73 8.08 14.00
CA HIS A 164 4.13 7.90 15.41
C HIS A 164 3.30 8.73 16.40
N SER A 165 2.25 9.43 15.99
CA SER A 165 1.28 10.04 16.90
C SER A 165 0.18 9.05 17.26
N GLN A 166 -0.51 9.31 18.38
CA GLN A 166 -1.62 8.47 18.83
C GLN A 166 -2.92 9.25 18.83
N SER A 167 -3.97 8.62 18.31
CA SER A 167 -5.34 9.09 18.47
C SER A 167 -6.31 7.93 18.70
N ILE A 168 -7.55 8.25 19.05
CA ILE A 168 -8.59 7.25 19.25
C ILE A 168 -9.07 6.75 17.88
N VAL A 169 -9.06 5.44 17.72
CA VAL A 169 -9.46 4.74 16.50
C VAL A 169 -10.72 3.91 16.78
N ASP A 170 -11.72 3.99 15.92
CA ASP A 170 -12.97 3.22 16.05
C ASP A 170 -12.90 1.95 15.20
N THR A 171 -12.44 0.84 15.80
CA THR A 171 -12.18 -0.42 15.10
C THR A 171 -13.44 -1.13 14.67
N GLU A 172 -13.38 -1.78 13.51
CA GLU A 172 -14.45 -2.56 12.91
C GLU A 172 -14.05 -4.03 12.76
N GLU A 173 -15.03 -4.86 12.43
CA GLU A 173 -14.77 -6.27 12.11
C GLU A 173 -14.12 -6.41 10.75
N ARG A 174 -13.28 -7.46 10.62
CA ARG A 174 -12.65 -7.81 9.36
C ARG A 174 -13.68 -8.30 8.34
N VAL A 175 -13.58 -7.82 7.11
CA VAL A 175 -14.29 -8.44 5.98
C VAL A 175 -13.40 -9.49 5.31
N GLU A 176 -14.01 -10.53 4.75
CA GLU A 176 -13.30 -11.55 3.98
C GLU A 176 -13.80 -11.49 2.53
N PRO A 177 -13.17 -10.68 1.67
CA PRO A 177 -13.54 -10.63 0.26
C PRO A 177 -13.21 -11.95 -0.42
N ASP A 178 -14.08 -12.37 -1.33
CA ASP A 178 -13.83 -13.54 -2.16
C ASP A 178 -12.57 -13.36 -3.01
N ARG A 179 -11.85 -14.47 -3.21
CA ARG A 179 -10.71 -14.46 -4.13
C ARG A 179 -11.19 -14.23 -5.56
N VAL A 180 -10.63 -13.22 -6.22
CA VAL A 180 -10.96 -12.90 -7.60
C VAL A 180 -10.21 -13.86 -8.54
N PRO A 181 -10.89 -14.70 -9.34
CA PRO A 181 -10.21 -15.59 -10.28
C PRO A 181 -9.48 -14.76 -11.35
N TYR A 182 -8.26 -15.16 -11.68
CA TYR A 182 -7.53 -14.52 -12.76
C TYR A 182 -8.14 -14.93 -14.11
N VAL A 183 -8.59 -13.94 -14.88
CA VAL A 183 -9.06 -14.13 -16.25
C VAL A 183 -8.11 -13.36 -17.18
N LYS A 184 -7.40 -14.11 -18.02
CA LYS A 184 -6.51 -13.50 -19.03
C LYS A 184 -7.35 -12.72 -20.05
N ASP A 185 -7.29 -11.39 -19.95
CA ASP A 185 -7.92 -10.50 -20.92
C ASP A 185 -6.84 -9.80 -21.74
N PRO A 186 -6.65 -10.16 -23.02
CA PRO A 186 -5.65 -9.52 -23.87
C PRO A 186 -5.84 -8.01 -24.04
N ALA A 187 -7.05 -7.49 -23.79
CA ALA A 187 -7.33 -6.05 -23.84
C ALA A 187 -6.85 -5.30 -22.60
N LYS A 188 -6.65 -6.02 -21.48
CA LYS A 188 -6.17 -5.45 -20.20
C LYS A 188 -4.67 -5.65 -19.98
N VAL A 189 -4.04 -6.54 -20.74
CA VAL A 189 -2.60 -6.80 -20.63
C VAL A 189 -1.86 -5.86 -21.56
N MET A 190 -1.12 -4.91 -20.97
CA MET A 190 -0.21 -4.09 -21.75
C MET A 190 1.01 -4.91 -22.14
N MET A 191 1.09 -5.26 -23.43
CA MET A 191 2.31 -5.80 -23.99
C MET A 191 3.16 -4.66 -24.54
N THR A 192 4.47 -4.71 -24.30
CA THR A 192 5.46 -3.70 -24.70
C THR A 192 5.41 -3.32 -26.20
N LEU A 193 4.82 -4.15 -27.03
CA LEU A 193 4.67 -3.93 -28.47
C LEU A 193 3.24 -3.55 -28.91
N ASN A 194 2.29 -3.49 -27.98
CA ASN A 194 0.89 -3.18 -28.29
C ASN A 194 0.34 -2.17 -27.31
N SER A 195 0.55 -0.89 -27.60
CA SER A 195 0.07 0.25 -26.80
C SER A 195 -1.46 0.45 -26.82
N ARG A 196 -2.24 -0.63 -26.94
CA ARG A 196 -3.71 -0.53 -27.06
C ARG A 196 -4.39 0.07 -25.83
N ASN A 197 -3.72 0.12 -24.70
CA ASN A 197 -4.27 0.60 -23.44
C ASN A 197 -3.50 1.79 -22.81
N ALA A 198 -2.65 2.45 -23.57
CA ALA A 198 -1.97 3.67 -23.13
C ALA A 198 -2.92 4.86 -23.24
N HIS A 199 -3.86 5.00 -22.31
CA HIS A 199 -4.75 6.16 -22.20
C HIS A 199 -4.93 6.61 -20.75
#